data_b75d7c875fd6ef211bd472897ad4c960
#
_entry.id   b75d7c875fd6ef211bd472897ad4c960
#
_cell.length_a   1.000
_cell.length_b   1.000
_cell.length_c   1.000
_cell.angle_alpha   90.00
_cell.angle_beta   90.00
_cell.angle_gamma   90.00
#
_symmetry.space_group_name_H-M   'P 1'
#
loop_
_entity.id
_entity.type
_entity.pdbx_description
1 polymer ?
#
loop_
_entity_poly.entity_id
_entity_poly.type
_entity_poly.pdbx_seq_one_letter_code
_entity_poly.pdbx_strand_id
1 'polypeptide(L)'
;MIYTPLTKKALKISFKAHKDQVDKSGLPYVYHPFHLAEQMNDEYSTCVALLHDVVEDTDISLDDLASDGFPAEVIEALTLMTHNDNVPYMDYVRKIKTNPIAAKVKLADLEHNSDLTRLDLVDDAALERADKYRRAIFLLRFGEAPKSPTKIIRAWHTPCCNIDVPIEYIRCSMCGKEIVNAEETEMEIATDETISFCMECGKNMRFSDHYCGYCGTGSAWWKEK
;
A
#
# COMPACT_ATOMS: atom_id res chain seq x y z
N MET A 1 -4.84 25.44 -3.49
CA MET A 1 -6.19 25.28 -4.13
C MET A 1 -6.45 26.40 -5.14
N ILE A 2 -7.08 26.08 -6.26
CA ILE A 2 -7.52 27.06 -7.26
C ILE A 2 -9.01 27.33 -7.08
N TYR A 3 -9.43 28.62 -7.10
CA TYR A 3 -10.83 29.01 -6.93
C TYR A 3 -11.46 29.43 -8.26
N THR A 4 -12.21 28.52 -8.86
CA THR A 4 -13.04 28.75 -10.04
C THR A 4 -14.52 28.52 -9.70
N PRO A 5 -15.48 28.80 -10.59
CA PRO A 5 -16.87 28.41 -10.37
C PRO A 5 -17.04 26.91 -10.10
N LEU A 6 -16.28 26.05 -10.81
CA LEU A 6 -16.36 24.59 -10.69
C LEU A 6 -15.79 24.11 -9.35
N THR A 7 -14.60 24.56 -8.97
CA THR A 7 -13.97 24.16 -7.68
C THR A 7 -14.76 24.68 -6.48
N LYS A 8 -15.37 25.88 -6.56
CA LYS A 8 -16.27 26.37 -5.52
C LYS A 8 -17.54 25.52 -5.40
N LYS A 9 -18.03 24.96 -6.51
CA LYS A 9 -19.14 24.00 -6.50
C LYS A 9 -18.74 22.72 -5.82
N ALA A 10 -17.60 22.12 -6.21
CA ALA A 10 -17.02 20.93 -5.60
C ALA A 10 -16.83 21.11 -4.08
N LEU A 11 -16.28 22.25 -3.66
CA LEU A 11 -16.06 22.57 -2.25
C LEU A 11 -17.39 22.59 -1.45
N LYS A 12 -18.45 23.18 -2.00
CA LYS A 12 -19.77 23.19 -1.33
C LYS A 12 -20.37 21.80 -1.21
N ILE A 13 -20.22 20.95 -2.25
CA ILE A 13 -20.69 19.56 -2.24
C ILE A 13 -19.91 18.78 -1.18
N SER A 14 -18.58 18.82 -1.22
CA SER A 14 -17.70 18.13 -0.27
C SER A 14 -18.02 18.54 1.18
N PHE A 15 -18.12 19.84 1.45
CA PHE A 15 -18.48 20.33 2.77
C PHE A 15 -19.85 19.81 3.24
N LYS A 16 -20.86 19.89 2.39
CA LYS A 16 -22.23 19.42 2.72
C LYS A 16 -22.25 17.91 2.98
N ALA A 17 -21.50 17.14 2.19
CA ALA A 17 -21.43 15.69 2.28
C ALA A 17 -20.77 15.22 3.58
N HIS A 18 -19.69 15.88 3.99
CA HIS A 18 -18.83 15.44 5.11
C HIS A 18 -18.97 16.26 6.40
N LYS A 19 -19.87 17.26 6.46
CA LYS A 19 -19.97 18.22 7.58
C LYS A 19 -20.22 17.57 8.95
N ASP A 20 -20.87 16.42 8.98
CA ASP A 20 -21.24 15.71 10.20
C ASP A 20 -20.35 14.47 10.45
N GLN A 21 -19.34 14.25 9.59
CA GLN A 21 -18.37 13.15 9.71
C GLN A 21 -17.12 13.60 10.47
N VAL A 22 -16.51 12.67 11.18
CA VAL A 22 -15.22 12.87 11.87
C VAL A 22 -14.22 11.81 11.42
N ASP A 23 -12.94 12.16 11.47
CA ASP A 23 -11.85 11.22 11.23
C ASP A 23 -11.56 10.33 12.48
N LYS A 24 -10.53 9.48 12.39
CA LYS A 24 -10.15 8.54 13.46
C LYS A 24 -9.69 9.22 14.76
N SER A 25 -9.34 10.51 14.68
CA SER A 25 -8.93 11.34 15.83
C SER A 25 -10.06 12.28 16.30
N GLY A 26 -11.29 12.13 15.75
CA GLY A 26 -12.45 12.93 16.12
C GLY A 26 -12.46 14.33 15.50
N LEU A 27 -11.56 14.65 14.56
CA LEU A 27 -11.56 15.92 13.86
C LEU A 27 -12.56 15.91 12.70
N PRO A 28 -13.16 17.08 12.33
CA PRO A 28 -14.09 17.15 11.20
C PRO A 28 -13.46 16.61 9.91
N TYR A 29 -14.09 15.58 9.32
CA TYR A 29 -13.56 14.87 8.16
C TYR A 29 -13.34 15.78 6.94
N VAL A 30 -14.12 16.84 6.81
CA VAL A 30 -14.01 17.81 5.71
C VAL A 30 -12.59 18.41 5.56
N TYR A 31 -11.79 18.39 6.61
CA TYR A 31 -10.40 18.86 6.53
C TYR A 31 -9.52 17.97 5.65
N HIS A 32 -9.83 16.67 5.52
CA HIS A 32 -9.07 15.77 4.66
C HIS A 32 -9.18 16.16 3.17
N PRO A 33 -10.35 16.16 2.51
CA PRO A 33 -10.46 16.56 1.11
C PRO A 33 -10.02 18.02 0.87
N PHE A 34 -10.21 18.90 1.85
CA PHE A 34 -9.73 20.27 1.75
C PHE A 34 -8.20 20.35 1.74
N HIS A 35 -7.52 19.64 2.64
CA HIS A 35 -6.07 19.56 2.69
C HIS A 35 -5.48 19.03 1.37
N LEU A 36 -6.09 18.01 0.77
CA LEU A 36 -5.66 17.50 -0.53
C LEU A 36 -5.84 18.56 -1.63
N ALA A 37 -7.00 19.23 -1.66
CA ALA A 37 -7.31 20.25 -2.65
C ALA A 37 -6.33 21.45 -2.59
N GLU A 38 -5.81 21.79 -1.41
CA GLU A 38 -4.81 22.85 -1.27
C GLU A 38 -3.48 22.51 -1.96
N GLN A 39 -3.17 21.23 -2.10
CA GLN A 39 -1.95 20.76 -2.79
C GLN A 39 -2.13 20.72 -4.32
N MET A 40 -3.35 20.88 -4.84
CA MET A 40 -3.63 20.82 -6.28
C MET A 40 -3.39 22.19 -6.93
N ASN A 41 -2.83 22.15 -8.15
CA ASN A 41 -2.46 23.35 -8.92
C ASN A 41 -3.21 23.50 -10.26
N ASP A 42 -4.26 22.68 -10.49
CA ASP A 42 -5.18 22.78 -11.62
C ASP A 42 -6.62 22.52 -11.19
N GLU A 43 -7.57 22.96 -12.02
CA GLU A 43 -8.99 22.95 -11.71
C GLU A 43 -9.54 21.54 -11.50
N TYR A 44 -9.18 20.60 -12.39
CA TYR A 44 -9.78 19.25 -12.37
C TYR A 44 -9.22 18.42 -11.21
N SER A 45 -7.92 18.46 -10.97
CA SER A 45 -7.36 17.77 -9.79
C SER A 45 -7.86 18.37 -8.48
N THR A 46 -8.13 19.69 -8.42
CA THR A 46 -8.77 20.31 -7.26
C THR A 46 -10.21 19.79 -7.05
N CYS A 47 -10.99 19.65 -8.11
CA CYS A 47 -12.35 19.08 -8.03
C CYS A 47 -12.30 17.61 -7.57
N VAL A 48 -11.42 16.81 -8.16
CA VAL A 48 -11.27 15.40 -7.78
C VAL A 48 -10.84 15.26 -6.34
N ALA A 49 -9.88 16.07 -5.86
CA ALA A 49 -9.44 16.05 -4.46
C ALA A 49 -10.57 16.39 -3.48
N LEU A 50 -11.47 17.31 -3.85
CA LEU A 50 -12.62 17.67 -3.03
C LEU A 50 -13.73 16.60 -3.03
N LEU A 51 -13.86 15.81 -4.10
CA LEU A 51 -15.00 14.91 -4.34
C LEU A 51 -14.67 13.43 -4.22
N HIS A 52 -13.40 13.04 -4.04
CA HIS A 52 -12.98 11.62 -4.14
C HIS A 52 -13.68 10.70 -3.14
N ASP A 53 -13.91 11.18 -1.90
CA ASP A 53 -14.59 10.42 -0.86
C ASP A 53 -16.10 10.64 -0.85
N VAL A 54 -16.62 11.64 -1.60
CA VAL A 54 -18.06 11.93 -1.63
C VAL A 54 -18.83 10.73 -2.17
N VAL A 55 -18.33 10.09 -3.23
CA VAL A 55 -18.97 8.94 -3.86
C VAL A 55 -18.83 7.65 -3.03
N GLU A 56 -17.71 7.49 -2.29
CA GLU A 56 -17.49 6.31 -1.44
C GLU A 56 -18.26 6.37 -0.12
N ASP A 57 -18.34 7.56 0.49
CA ASP A 57 -18.77 7.73 1.88
C ASP A 57 -20.16 8.38 2.02
N THR A 58 -20.86 8.66 0.91
CA THR A 58 -22.18 9.31 0.93
C THR A 58 -23.13 8.76 -0.15
N ASP A 59 -24.39 9.21 -0.12
CA ASP A 59 -25.42 8.83 -1.11
C ASP A 59 -25.28 9.54 -2.48
N ILE A 60 -24.27 10.39 -2.66
CA ILE A 60 -24.06 11.14 -3.91
C ILE A 60 -23.34 10.23 -4.91
N SER A 61 -23.98 9.97 -6.04
CA SER A 61 -23.43 9.12 -7.10
C SER A 61 -22.58 9.90 -8.13
N LEU A 62 -21.81 9.16 -8.94
CA LEU A 62 -21.10 9.74 -10.09
C LEU A 62 -22.07 10.37 -11.11
N ASP A 63 -23.27 9.78 -11.28
CA ASP A 63 -24.30 10.30 -12.19
C ASP A 63 -24.87 11.64 -11.68
N ASP A 64 -25.01 11.80 -10.37
CA ASP A 64 -25.41 13.07 -9.78
C ASP A 64 -24.38 14.16 -10.05
N LEU A 65 -23.07 13.84 -9.88
CA LEU A 65 -21.99 14.77 -10.17
C LEU A 65 -21.91 15.12 -11.66
N ALA A 66 -22.11 14.14 -12.57
CA ALA A 66 -22.17 14.39 -14.00
C ALA A 66 -23.35 15.31 -14.35
N SER A 67 -24.54 15.07 -13.78
CA SER A 67 -25.75 15.87 -13.95
C SER A 67 -25.58 17.30 -13.40
N ASP A 68 -24.77 17.44 -12.36
CA ASP A 68 -24.35 18.71 -11.79
C ASP A 68 -23.35 19.47 -12.67
N GLY A 69 -22.91 18.91 -13.78
CA GLY A 69 -22.08 19.55 -14.81
C GLY A 69 -20.57 19.47 -14.53
N PHE A 70 -20.11 18.47 -13.78
CA PHE A 70 -18.68 18.19 -13.71
C PHE A 70 -18.20 17.57 -15.04
N PRO A 71 -17.02 17.99 -15.55
CA PRO A 71 -16.45 17.46 -16.80
C PRO A 71 -16.23 15.95 -16.76
N ALA A 72 -16.27 15.33 -17.95
CA ALA A 72 -16.07 13.89 -18.09
C ALA A 72 -14.72 13.43 -17.50
N GLU A 73 -13.67 14.23 -17.63
CA GLU A 73 -12.33 13.95 -17.09
C GLU A 73 -12.32 13.89 -15.56
N VAL A 74 -13.15 14.70 -14.89
CA VAL A 74 -13.33 14.67 -13.42
C VAL A 74 -14.08 13.40 -13.02
N ILE A 75 -15.16 13.06 -13.73
CA ILE A 75 -15.97 11.85 -13.48
C ILE A 75 -15.15 10.58 -13.71
N GLU A 76 -14.37 10.53 -14.78
CA GLU A 76 -13.47 9.39 -15.06
C GLU A 76 -12.44 9.20 -13.94
N ALA A 77 -11.80 10.27 -13.48
CA ALA A 77 -10.84 10.21 -12.39
C ALA A 77 -11.50 9.74 -11.08
N LEU A 78 -12.68 10.23 -10.74
CA LEU A 78 -13.46 9.79 -9.57
C LEU A 78 -13.86 8.32 -9.67
N THR A 79 -14.29 7.86 -10.86
CA THR A 79 -14.62 6.45 -11.11
C THR A 79 -13.44 5.53 -10.82
N LEU A 80 -12.22 5.94 -11.22
CA LEU A 80 -11.00 5.18 -10.93
C LEU A 80 -10.61 5.20 -9.45
N MET A 81 -10.98 6.25 -8.72
CA MET A 81 -10.66 6.39 -7.29
C MET A 81 -11.65 5.66 -6.39
N THR A 82 -12.85 5.36 -6.85
CA THR A 82 -13.82 4.54 -6.11
C THR A 82 -13.35 3.09 -6.08
N HIS A 83 -13.01 2.58 -4.88
CA HIS A 83 -12.47 1.23 -4.71
C HIS A 83 -13.59 0.19 -4.70
N ASN A 84 -13.36 -0.94 -5.36
CA ASN A 84 -14.18 -2.13 -5.29
C ASN A 84 -13.46 -3.21 -4.47
N ASP A 85 -14.03 -3.64 -3.35
CA ASP A 85 -13.44 -4.60 -2.41
C ASP A 85 -13.06 -5.95 -3.06
N ASN A 86 -13.66 -6.29 -4.20
CA ASN A 86 -13.30 -7.51 -4.95
C ASN A 86 -12.00 -7.36 -5.76
N VAL A 87 -11.40 -6.17 -5.81
CA VAL A 87 -10.15 -5.91 -6.54
C VAL A 87 -8.99 -5.80 -5.54
N PRO A 88 -7.91 -6.58 -5.70
CA PRO A 88 -6.72 -6.43 -4.85
C PRO A 88 -6.22 -4.98 -4.86
N TYR A 89 -5.87 -4.47 -3.67
CA TYR A 89 -5.55 -3.06 -3.48
C TYR A 89 -4.46 -2.53 -4.44
N MET A 90 -3.40 -3.30 -4.68
CA MET A 90 -2.33 -2.88 -5.59
C MET A 90 -2.77 -2.86 -7.06
N ASP A 91 -3.74 -3.71 -7.46
CA ASP A 91 -4.32 -3.68 -8.81
C ASP A 91 -5.22 -2.46 -9.01
N TYR A 92 -5.95 -2.08 -7.98
CA TYR A 92 -6.67 -0.81 -7.93
C TYR A 92 -5.71 0.39 -8.10
N VAL A 93 -4.60 0.42 -7.37
CA VAL A 93 -3.59 1.49 -7.49
C VAL A 93 -2.95 1.51 -8.91
N ARG A 94 -2.75 0.34 -9.55
CA ARG A 94 -2.29 0.26 -10.94
C ARG A 94 -3.26 0.90 -11.93
N LYS A 95 -4.57 0.69 -11.72
CA LYS A 95 -5.61 1.34 -12.53
C LYS A 95 -5.60 2.85 -12.35
N ILE A 96 -5.53 3.34 -11.11
CA ILE A 96 -5.42 4.78 -10.82
C ILE A 96 -4.23 5.41 -11.56
N LYS A 97 -3.09 4.74 -11.59
CA LYS A 97 -1.88 5.24 -12.25
C LYS A 97 -2.06 5.53 -13.75
N THR A 98 -3.04 4.91 -14.41
CA THR A 98 -3.31 5.15 -15.85
C THR A 98 -3.93 6.52 -16.13
N ASN A 99 -4.51 7.18 -15.11
CA ASN A 99 -5.11 8.50 -15.24
C ASN A 99 -4.29 9.53 -14.43
N PRO A 100 -3.72 10.56 -15.05
CA PRO A 100 -2.82 11.50 -14.37
C PRO A 100 -3.50 12.33 -13.28
N ILE A 101 -4.80 12.63 -13.42
CA ILE A 101 -5.58 13.38 -12.42
C ILE A 101 -5.79 12.49 -11.19
N ALA A 102 -6.30 11.29 -11.39
CA ALA A 102 -6.52 10.32 -10.32
C ALA A 102 -5.23 9.95 -9.58
N ALA A 103 -4.14 9.70 -10.33
CA ALA A 103 -2.83 9.37 -9.76
C ALA A 103 -2.27 10.50 -8.89
N LYS A 104 -2.41 11.76 -9.33
CA LYS A 104 -1.97 12.94 -8.59
C LYS A 104 -2.73 13.10 -7.28
N VAL A 105 -4.05 12.98 -7.31
CA VAL A 105 -4.89 13.11 -6.13
C VAL A 105 -4.66 11.93 -5.18
N LYS A 106 -4.60 10.69 -5.70
CA LYS A 106 -4.36 9.50 -4.86
C LYS A 106 -2.99 9.53 -4.19
N LEU A 107 -1.99 10.12 -4.83
CA LEU A 107 -0.68 10.29 -4.19
C LEU A 107 -0.77 11.20 -2.96
N ALA A 108 -1.44 12.35 -3.08
CA ALA A 108 -1.65 13.26 -1.95
C ALA A 108 -2.51 12.62 -0.83
N ASP A 109 -3.55 11.86 -1.21
CA ASP A 109 -4.39 11.10 -0.29
C ASP A 109 -3.57 10.08 0.52
N LEU A 110 -2.75 9.27 -0.16
CA LEU A 110 -1.90 8.28 0.50
C LEU A 110 -0.85 8.92 1.42
N GLU A 111 -0.26 10.04 1.02
CA GLU A 111 0.69 10.79 1.84
C GLU A 111 0.03 11.31 3.12
N HIS A 112 -1.15 11.91 3.00
CA HIS A 112 -1.91 12.38 4.14
C HIS A 112 -2.39 11.23 5.05
N ASN A 113 -2.85 10.11 4.48
CA ASN A 113 -3.33 8.96 5.24
C ASN A 113 -2.21 8.09 5.84
N SER A 114 -0.97 8.22 5.37
CA SER A 114 0.21 7.54 5.93
C SER A 114 0.92 8.36 7.01
N ASP A 115 0.51 9.60 7.24
CA ASP A 115 1.05 10.43 8.32
C ASP A 115 0.51 9.97 9.67
N LEU A 116 1.32 9.19 10.38
CA LEU A 116 0.98 8.65 11.70
C LEU A 116 0.91 9.73 12.79
N THR A 117 1.45 10.92 12.55
CA THR A 117 1.40 12.03 13.54
C THR A 117 -0.03 12.58 13.73
N ARG A 118 -0.94 12.25 12.81
CA ARG A 118 -2.36 12.61 12.87
C ARG A 118 -3.18 11.71 13.82
N LEU A 119 -2.59 10.62 14.32
CA LEU A 119 -3.28 9.67 15.17
C LEU A 119 -2.92 9.90 16.64
N ASP A 120 -3.92 9.89 17.51
CA ASP A 120 -3.71 9.94 18.97
C ASP A 120 -3.03 8.67 19.50
N LEU A 121 -3.28 7.51 18.83
CA LEU A 121 -2.68 6.22 19.14
C LEU A 121 -2.26 5.51 17.86
N VAL A 122 -1.00 5.08 17.81
CA VAL A 122 -0.46 4.28 16.71
C VAL A 122 -0.45 2.81 17.15
N ASP A 123 -1.38 2.03 16.63
CA ASP A 123 -1.47 0.58 16.81
C ASP A 123 -0.84 -0.20 15.63
N ASP A 124 -0.77 -1.54 15.76
CA ASP A 124 -0.24 -2.41 14.71
C ASP A 124 -1.02 -2.27 13.40
N ALA A 125 -2.35 -2.09 13.46
CA ALA A 125 -3.18 -1.90 12.29
C ALA A 125 -2.89 -0.56 11.57
N ALA A 126 -2.53 0.49 12.31
CA ALA A 126 -2.09 1.77 11.74
C ALA A 126 -0.74 1.61 11.03
N LEU A 127 0.20 0.85 11.61
CA LEU A 127 1.50 0.56 11.00
C LEU A 127 1.36 -0.27 9.72
N GLU A 128 0.52 -1.31 9.70
CA GLU A 128 0.23 -2.12 8.51
C GLU A 128 -0.41 -1.28 7.39
N ARG A 129 -1.35 -0.40 7.73
CA ARG A 129 -1.94 0.54 6.76
C ARG A 129 -0.90 1.49 6.18
N ALA A 130 -0.05 2.06 7.03
CA ALA A 130 1.01 2.96 6.58
C ALA A 130 2.02 2.26 5.65
N ASP A 131 2.36 0.98 5.92
CA ASP A 131 3.21 0.19 5.03
C ASP A 131 2.52 -0.09 3.68
N LYS A 132 1.25 -0.49 3.69
CA LYS A 132 0.44 -0.64 2.48
C LYS A 132 0.43 0.65 1.65
N TYR A 133 0.26 1.80 2.28
CA TYR A 133 0.24 3.10 1.59
C TYR A 133 1.62 3.49 1.05
N ARG A 134 2.71 3.22 1.77
CA ARG A 134 4.08 3.45 1.27
C ARG A 134 4.38 2.66 -0.01
N ARG A 135 3.94 1.40 -0.11
CA ARG A 135 4.06 0.59 -1.34
C ARG A 135 3.25 1.20 -2.49
N ALA A 136 2.04 1.68 -2.22
CA ALA A 136 1.20 2.34 -3.21
C ALA A 136 1.80 3.68 -3.69
N ILE A 137 2.35 4.48 -2.78
CA ILE A 137 3.09 5.71 -3.11
C ILE A 137 4.27 5.39 -4.02
N PHE A 138 5.06 4.36 -3.69
CA PHE A 138 6.17 3.93 -4.53
C PHE A 138 5.70 3.55 -5.95
N LEU A 139 4.63 2.76 -6.06
CA LEU A 139 4.06 2.36 -7.35
C LEU A 139 3.59 3.58 -8.17
N LEU A 140 2.90 4.54 -7.55
CA LEU A 140 2.44 5.74 -8.24
C LEU A 140 3.60 6.62 -8.73
N ARG A 141 4.64 6.81 -7.91
CA ARG A 141 5.78 7.67 -8.24
C ARG A 141 6.72 7.05 -9.26
N PHE A 142 7.10 5.80 -9.07
CA PHE A 142 8.21 5.15 -9.78
C PHE A 142 7.77 4.01 -10.72
N GLY A 143 6.54 3.53 -10.59
CA GLY A 143 6.07 2.35 -11.30
C GLY A 143 6.34 1.06 -10.55
N GLU A 144 6.19 -0.06 -11.25
CA GLU A 144 6.56 -1.36 -10.71
C GLU A 144 8.05 -1.34 -10.37
N ALA A 145 8.37 -1.85 -9.19
CA ALA A 145 9.76 -2.17 -8.90
C ALA A 145 10.26 -3.11 -10.00
N PRO A 146 11.44 -2.86 -10.58
CA PRO A 146 12.02 -3.81 -11.51
C PRO A 146 12.00 -5.18 -10.83
N LYS A 147 11.48 -6.20 -11.52
CA LYS A 147 11.61 -7.57 -11.01
C LYS A 147 13.09 -7.85 -10.92
N SER A 148 13.57 -8.07 -9.72
CA SER A 148 14.94 -8.53 -9.52
C SER A 148 15.16 -9.77 -10.39
N PRO A 149 16.26 -9.85 -11.11
CA PRO A 149 16.58 -11.06 -11.85
C PRO A 149 16.57 -12.23 -10.89
N THR A 150 15.87 -13.28 -11.24
CA THR A 150 15.73 -14.47 -10.42
C THR A 150 16.58 -15.60 -10.98
N LYS A 151 16.96 -16.53 -10.13
CA LYS A 151 17.59 -17.80 -10.51
C LYS A 151 16.90 -18.96 -9.80
N ILE A 152 16.83 -20.10 -10.46
CA ILE A 152 16.35 -21.34 -9.86
C ILE A 152 17.53 -22.01 -9.15
N ILE A 153 17.32 -22.41 -7.90
CA ILE A 153 18.28 -23.20 -7.11
C ILE A 153 17.61 -24.47 -6.58
N ARG A 154 18.43 -25.46 -6.28
CA ARG A 154 17.96 -26.68 -5.58
C ARG A 154 17.57 -26.31 -4.15
N ALA A 155 16.52 -26.93 -3.65
CA ALA A 155 15.91 -26.63 -2.37
C ALA A 155 15.42 -27.89 -1.65
N TRP A 156 15.18 -27.77 -0.35
CA TRP A 156 14.43 -28.75 0.43
C TRP A 156 12.99 -28.23 0.64
N HIS A 157 11.99 -29.04 0.33
CA HIS A 157 10.63 -28.78 0.80
C HIS A 157 10.49 -29.27 2.24
N THR A 158 10.33 -28.34 3.19
CA THR A 158 10.34 -28.66 4.63
C THR A 158 8.96 -29.07 5.13
N PRO A 159 8.75 -30.31 5.62
CA PRO A 159 7.44 -30.76 6.09
C PRO A 159 6.96 -30.07 7.38
N CYS A 160 7.85 -29.43 8.12
CA CYS A 160 7.52 -28.77 9.39
C CYS A 160 6.78 -27.43 9.21
N CYS A 161 7.05 -26.70 8.14
CA CYS A 161 6.43 -25.37 7.85
C CYS A 161 5.88 -25.28 6.43
N ASN A 162 6.00 -26.34 5.63
CA ASN A 162 5.54 -26.40 4.24
C ASN A 162 6.12 -25.27 3.37
N ILE A 163 7.43 -25.04 3.47
CA ILE A 163 8.17 -24.04 2.71
C ILE A 163 9.41 -24.65 2.06
N ASP A 164 9.88 -24.00 1.00
CA ASP A 164 11.14 -24.35 0.33
C ASP A 164 12.29 -23.53 0.90
N VAL A 165 13.41 -24.19 1.18
CA VAL A 165 14.63 -23.57 1.68
C VAL A 165 15.84 -24.04 0.85
N PRO A 166 16.91 -23.22 0.69
CA PRO A 166 18.10 -23.62 -0.04
C PRO A 166 18.63 -25.00 0.37
N ILE A 167 19.12 -25.78 -0.60
CA ILE A 167 19.58 -27.17 -0.38
C ILE A 167 20.73 -27.27 0.65
N GLU A 168 21.49 -26.20 0.82
CA GLU A 168 22.59 -26.12 1.79
C GLU A 168 22.12 -25.91 3.25
N TYR A 169 20.82 -25.63 3.48
CA TYR A 169 20.29 -25.46 4.82
C TYR A 169 20.08 -26.81 5.49
N ILE A 170 20.49 -26.91 6.75
CA ILE A 170 20.26 -28.07 7.60
C ILE A 170 19.13 -27.87 8.60
N ARG A 171 18.60 -26.62 8.67
CA ARG A 171 17.49 -26.22 9.52
C ARG A 171 16.47 -25.40 8.75
N CYS A 172 15.20 -25.58 9.09
CA CYS A 172 14.10 -24.79 8.54
C CYS A 172 14.26 -23.31 8.93
N SER A 173 14.29 -22.41 7.95
CA SER A 173 14.47 -20.97 8.16
C SER A 173 13.28 -20.31 8.84
N MET A 174 12.11 -20.96 8.89
CA MET A 174 10.90 -20.45 9.54
C MET A 174 10.80 -20.82 11.02
N CYS A 175 11.14 -22.04 11.41
CA CYS A 175 10.95 -22.53 12.79
C CYS A 175 12.22 -23.05 13.47
N GLY A 176 13.38 -23.03 12.80
CA GLY A 176 14.68 -23.46 13.32
C GLY A 176 14.85 -24.99 13.53
N LYS A 177 13.83 -25.81 13.28
CA LYS A 177 13.91 -27.28 13.40
C LYS A 177 14.86 -27.85 12.37
N GLU A 178 15.53 -28.94 12.73
CA GLU A 178 16.38 -29.70 11.79
C GLU A 178 15.55 -30.24 10.62
N ILE A 179 16.13 -30.17 9.42
CA ILE A 179 15.49 -30.65 8.18
C ILE A 179 15.71 -32.15 8.10
N VAL A 180 14.63 -32.91 8.33
CA VAL A 180 14.61 -34.37 8.22
C VAL A 180 13.43 -34.78 7.37
N ASN A 181 13.60 -35.83 6.57
CA ASN A 181 12.57 -36.35 5.66
C ASN A 181 11.99 -35.27 4.71
N ALA A 182 12.82 -34.34 4.27
CA ALA A 182 12.44 -33.32 3.30
C ALA A 182 12.61 -33.87 1.88
N GLU A 183 11.76 -33.42 0.98
CA GLU A 183 11.86 -33.74 -0.46
C GLU A 183 12.71 -32.69 -1.15
N GLU A 184 13.52 -33.14 -2.12
CA GLU A 184 14.29 -32.23 -2.96
C GLU A 184 13.36 -31.58 -3.98
N THR A 185 13.46 -30.27 -4.13
CA THR A 185 12.68 -29.45 -5.06
C THR A 185 13.54 -28.34 -5.66
N GLU A 186 12.92 -27.44 -6.41
CA GLU A 186 13.53 -26.22 -6.91
C GLU A 186 12.79 -25.02 -6.37
N MET A 187 13.54 -23.96 -6.05
CA MET A 187 12.95 -22.67 -5.67
C MET A 187 13.55 -21.52 -6.47
N GLU A 188 12.73 -20.52 -6.71
CA GLU A 188 13.14 -19.29 -7.36
C GLU A 188 13.58 -18.28 -6.30
N ILE A 189 14.80 -17.75 -6.44
CA ILE A 189 15.33 -16.70 -5.57
C ILE A 189 15.74 -15.47 -6.39
N ALA A 190 15.58 -14.28 -5.80
CA ALA A 190 16.10 -13.05 -6.39
C ALA A 190 17.65 -13.08 -6.38
N THR A 191 18.29 -12.67 -7.47
CA THR A 191 19.76 -12.66 -7.57
C THR A 191 20.40 -11.51 -6.80
N ASP A 192 19.61 -10.47 -6.46
CA ASP A 192 19.97 -9.30 -5.67
C ASP A 192 19.35 -9.31 -4.27
N GLU A 193 18.87 -10.48 -3.81
CA GLU A 193 18.35 -10.61 -2.44
C GLU A 193 19.41 -10.14 -1.44
N THR A 194 19.05 -9.18 -0.60
CA THR A 194 19.94 -8.65 0.43
C THR A 194 20.33 -9.78 1.38
N ILE A 195 21.61 -10.10 1.37
CA ILE A 195 22.19 -11.14 2.22
C ILE A 195 22.63 -10.47 3.53
N SER A 196 22.23 -11.04 4.65
CA SER A 196 22.72 -10.70 5.97
C SER A 196 23.57 -11.86 6.51
N PHE A 197 24.17 -11.68 7.68
CA PHE A 197 24.99 -12.71 8.31
C PHE A 197 24.37 -13.13 9.64
N CYS A 198 24.40 -14.43 9.90
CA CYS A 198 24.09 -14.93 11.23
C CYS A 198 25.18 -14.48 12.22
N MET A 199 24.78 -13.77 13.27
CA MET A 199 25.71 -13.26 14.27
C MET A 199 26.39 -14.37 15.07
N GLU A 200 25.80 -15.58 15.13
CA GLU A 200 26.34 -16.72 15.87
C GLU A 200 27.35 -17.54 15.06
N CYS A 201 27.01 -17.91 13.82
CA CYS A 201 27.83 -18.79 13.01
C CYS A 201 28.53 -18.13 11.80
N GLY A 202 28.27 -16.86 11.54
CA GLY A 202 28.85 -16.09 10.45
C GLY A 202 28.38 -16.48 9.04
N LYS A 203 27.43 -17.42 8.90
CA LYS A 203 26.92 -17.87 7.60
C LYS A 203 25.91 -16.88 7.04
N ASN A 204 25.83 -16.83 5.72
CA ASN A 204 24.86 -15.99 5.02
C ASN A 204 23.42 -16.44 5.31
N MET A 205 22.54 -15.48 5.50
CA MET A 205 21.10 -15.64 5.69
C MET A 205 20.36 -14.73 4.70
N ARG A 206 19.17 -15.14 4.24
CA ARG A 206 18.26 -14.24 3.55
C ARG A 206 17.58 -13.31 4.55
N PHE A 207 17.24 -12.12 4.14
CA PHE A 207 16.52 -11.18 5.03
C PHE A 207 15.12 -11.69 5.44
N SER A 208 14.55 -12.59 4.63
CA SER A 208 13.28 -13.28 4.91
C SER A 208 13.39 -14.42 5.93
N ASP A 209 14.62 -14.87 6.29
CA ASP A 209 14.79 -15.98 7.20
C ASP A 209 14.57 -15.57 8.65
N HIS A 210 13.67 -16.24 9.34
CA HIS A 210 13.43 -16.03 10.77
C HIS A 210 14.52 -16.69 11.64
N TYR A 211 15.06 -17.80 11.15
CA TYR A 211 16.13 -18.55 11.80
C TYR A 211 17.26 -18.85 10.81
N CYS A 212 18.48 -18.88 11.31
CA CYS A 212 19.61 -19.31 10.51
C CYS A 212 19.45 -20.77 10.05
N GLY A 213 19.44 -20.99 8.75
CA GLY A 213 19.31 -22.33 8.17
C GLY A 213 20.45 -23.30 8.52
N TYR A 214 21.56 -22.81 9.08
CA TYR A 214 22.73 -23.58 9.46
C TYR A 214 22.76 -23.91 10.95
N CYS A 215 22.65 -22.93 11.85
CA CYS A 215 22.76 -23.14 13.29
C CYS A 215 21.42 -23.03 14.05
N GLY A 216 20.38 -22.56 13.41
CA GLY A 216 19.05 -22.40 14.01
C GLY A 216 18.88 -21.19 14.92
N THR A 217 19.88 -20.31 15.05
CA THR A 217 19.76 -19.08 15.82
C THR A 217 18.73 -18.16 15.17
N GLY A 218 17.84 -17.56 15.96
CA GLY A 218 16.87 -16.57 15.49
C GLY A 218 17.54 -15.35 14.88
N SER A 219 16.99 -14.82 13.80
CA SER A 219 17.52 -13.61 13.15
C SER A 219 17.34 -12.39 14.05
N ALA A 220 18.29 -11.45 13.99
CA ALA A 220 18.28 -10.24 14.82
C ALA A 220 17.10 -9.30 14.50
N TRP A 221 16.52 -9.42 13.32
CA TRP A 221 15.35 -8.65 12.85
C TRP A 221 14.00 -9.36 13.06
N TRP A 222 14.05 -10.62 13.49
CA TRP A 222 12.87 -11.37 13.90
C TRP A 222 12.78 -11.36 15.44
N LYS A 223 11.77 -10.70 15.98
CA LYS A 223 11.41 -10.82 17.39
C LYS A 223 10.13 -11.65 17.43
N GLU A 224 10.16 -12.76 18.14
CA GLU A 224 8.92 -13.46 18.49
C GLU A 224 7.98 -12.47 19.22
N LYS A 225 6.75 -12.34 18.70
CA LYS A 225 5.67 -11.67 19.41
C LYS A 225 4.99 -12.64 20.35
#